data_b6e1b4d765cefb47eb931c5713a019f0
#
_entry.id   b6e1b4d765cefb47eb931c5713a019f0
#
_cell.length_a   1.000
_cell.length_b   1.000
_cell.length_c   1.000
_cell.angle_alpha   90.00
_cell.angle_beta   90.00
_cell.angle_gamma   90.00
#
_symmetry.space_group_name_H-M   'P 1'
#
loop_
_entity.id
_entity.type
_entity.pdbx_description
1 polymer ?
#
loop_
_entity_poly.entity_id
_entity_poly.type
_entity_poly.pdbx_seq_one_letter_code
_entity_poly.pdbx_strand_id
1 'polypeptide(L)'
;MRRAYDSAGRTVLLRDMVGGALSVYAAALIARTGGTHVFVAEDRDAAAYLLNDFYALLDEKQVYFFPGSYKRSIVYGTEDAQGVVQRTAALSALRREMAAGEYRIICTYPEALAERVTDPDSMRRETVRVKVGDRLAIGELEELLADSGFTKVDFVYEPGQYSLRGGIFDVFSFSESKPYRLDFFGEEVDSIRRFEISSQLSADRLNEVEIVPNLNSFAGDRISLLAFAGEATYWFFDPDYVLRRVNDLRRKVLGEMEEPAEIDTHLVSRKVLLQDMAGMRLFELRDSLKERPADATVCLLYTSPS
;
A
#
# COMPACT_ATOMS: atom_id res chain seq x y z
N MET A 1 -26.51 -7.96 -6.07
CA MET A 1 -25.11 -7.72 -5.74
C MET A 1 -24.35 -9.00 -5.41
N ARG A 2 -24.57 -9.68 -4.27
CA ARG A 2 -23.83 -10.89 -3.90
C ARG A 2 -23.90 -11.99 -4.98
N ARG A 3 -25.07 -12.25 -5.59
CA ARG A 3 -25.20 -13.23 -6.69
C ARG A 3 -24.36 -12.88 -7.91
N ALA A 4 -24.24 -11.61 -8.29
CA ALA A 4 -23.36 -11.17 -9.38
C ALA A 4 -21.88 -11.34 -9.01
N TYR A 5 -21.52 -11.07 -7.75
CA TYR A 5 -20.16 -11.26 -7.20
C TYR A 5 -19.79 -12.75 -7.12
N ASP A 6 -20.71 -13.60 -6.64
CA ASP A 6 -20.45 -15.04 -6.41
C ASP A 6 -20.59 -15.87 -7.72
N SER A 7 -21.42 -15.44 -8.67
CA SER A 7 -21.71 -16.15 -9.91
C SER A 7 -21.00 -15.61 -11.15
N ALA A 8 -20.35 -14.43 -11.03
CA ALA A 8 -19.61 -13.84 -12.12
C ALA A 8 -18.35 -14.66 -12.42
N GLY A 9 -18.08 -14.83 -13.71
CA GLY A 9 -16.74 -15.17 -14.15
C GLY A 9 -15.70 -14.22 -13.53
N ARG A 10 -14.43 -14.38 -13.86
CA ARG A 10 -13.34 -13.58 -13.27
C ARG A 10 -13.46 -12.07 -13.47
N THR A 11 -14.20 -11.62 -14.51
CA THR A 11 -14.36 -10.20 -14.85
C THR A 11 -15.81 -9.74 -14.73
N VAL A 12 -16.05 -8.64 -14.00
CA VAL A 12 -17.32 -7.94 -13.89
C VAL A 12 -17.19 -6.57 -14.54
N LEU A 13 -17.99 -6.28 -15.54
CA LEU A 13 -18.01 -4.99 -16.21
C LEU A 13 -19.04 -4.08 -15.54
N LEU A 14 -18.60 -2.94 -14.99
CA LEU A 14 -19.43 -1.88 -14.43
C LEU A 14 -19.58 -0.75 -15.46
N ARG A 15 -20.81 -0.35 -15.75
CA ARG A 15 -21.12 0.73 -16.69
C ARG A 15 -21.94 1.81 -16.03
N ASP A 16 -21.83 3.02 -16.55
CA ASP A 16 -22.64 4.18 -16.16
C ASP A 16 -22.57 4.52 -14.66
N MET A 17 -21.38 4.30 -14.07
CA MET A 17 -21.07 4.70 -12.70
C MET A 17 -20.70 6.18 -12.66
N VAL A 18 -21.67 7.05 -12.43
CA VAL A 18 -21.48 8.50 -12.44
C VAL A 18 -21.29 9.02 -11.00
N GLY A 19 -20.34 9.94 -10.81
CA GLY A 19 -20.08 10.57 -9.52
C GLY A 19 -19.68 9.55 -8.44
N GLY A 20 -20.25 9.67 -7.24
CA GLY A 20 -19.97 8.76 -6.11
C GLY A 20 -20.63 7.37 -6.21
N ALA A 21 -21.31 7.03 -7.33
CA ALA A 21 -22.02 5.76 -7.44
C ALA A 21 -21.10 4.54 -7.31
N LEU A 22 -19.87 4.62 -7.83
CA LEU A 22 -18.88 3.56 -7.68
C LEU A 22 -18.49 3.36 -6.22
N SER A 23 -18.15 4.45 -5.52
CA SER A 23 -17.68 4.40 -4.13
C SER A 23 -18.75 3.82 -3.22
N VAL A 24 -20.03 4.21 -3.39
CA VAL A 24 -21.16 3.66 -2.64
C VAL A 24 -21.40 2.19 -2.95
N TYR A 25 -21.38 1.81 -4.26
CA TYR A 25 -21.55 0.42 -4.66
C TYR A 25 -20.44 -0.47 -4.11
N ALA A 26 -19.19 -0.04 -4.27
CA ALA A 26 -18.01 -0.77 -3.81
C ALA A 26 -18.02 -0.91 -2.27
N ALA A 27 -18.27 0.18 -1.53
CA ALA A 27 -18.35 0.16 -0.08
C ALA A 27 -19.41 -0.81 0.42
N ALA A 28 -20.61 -0.81 -0.17
CA ALA A 28 -21.69 -1.74 0.17
C ALA A 28 -21.33 -3.21 -0.15
N LEU A 29 -20.59 -3.47 -1.21
CA LEU A 29 -20.10 -4.80 -1.55
C LEU A 29 -19.02 -5.25 -0.56
N ILE A 30 -18.01 -4.41 -0.33
CA ILE A 30 -16.86 -4.66 0.54
C ILE A 30 -17.32 -4.94 1.98
N ALA A 31 -18.20 -4.11 2.53
CA ALA A 31 -18.73 -4.32 3.89
C ALA A 31 -19.45 -5.66 4.07
N ARG A 32 -19.89 -6.31 2.99
CA ARG A 32 -20.61 -7.60 3.01
C ARG A 32 -19.73 -8.79 2.70
N THR A 33 -18.69 -8.60 1.91
CA THR A 33 -17.83 -9.69 1.41
C THR A 33 -16.50 -9.78 2.15
N GLY A 34 -16.04 -8.67 2.76
CA GLY A 34 -14.70 -8.57 3.31
C GLY A 34 -13.64 -8.71 2.23
N GLY A 35 -12.41 -8.96 2.64
CA GLY A 35 -11.30 -9.26 1.76
C GLY A 35 -10.47 -8.05 1.36
N THR A 36 -9.44 -8.28 0.55
CA THR A 36 -8.57 -7.22 0.02
C THR A 36 -9.10 -6.69 -1.30
N HIS A 37 -9.19 -5.38 -1.43
CA HIS A 37 -9.63 -4.69 -2.63
C HIS A 37 -8.58 -3.67 -3.08
N VAL A 38 -8.18 -3.73 -4.35
CA VAL A 38 -7.21 -2.80 -4.95
C VAL A 38 -7.90 -2.00 -6.05
N PHE A 39 -7.99 -0.70 -5.87
CA PHE A 39 -8.57 0.25 -6.83
C PHE A 39 -7.45 0.93 -7.60
N VAL A 40 -7.45 0.74 -8.92
CA VAL A 40 -6.51 1.41 -9.84
C VAL A 40 -7.29 2.47 -10.61
N ALA A 41 -7.22 3.71 -10.15
CA ALA A 41 -7.86 4.87 -10.77
C ALA A 41 -7.11 5.32 -12.04
N GLU A 42 -7.63 6.33 -12.72
CA GLU A 42 -7.02 6.88 -13.94
C GLU A 42 -5.71 7.62 -13.64
N ASP A 43 -5.69 8.34 -12.53
CA ASP A 43 -4.54 9.14 -12.08
C ASP A 43 -4.52 9.29 -10.55
N ARG A 44 -3.54 10.05 -10.04
CA ARG A 44 -3.35 10.30 -8.62
C ARG A 44 -4.54 11.01 -7.98
N ASP A 45 -5.12 12.00 -8.65
CA ASP A 45 -6.21 12.80 -8.10
C ASP A 45 -7.49 11.97 -8.00
N ALA A 46 -7.81 11.19 -9.04
CA ALA A 46 -8.92 10.25 -9.01
C ALA A 46 -8.76 9.20 -7.91
N ALA A 47 -7.54 8.67 -7.69
CA ALA A 47 -7.26 7.76 -6.59
C ALA A 47 -7.43 8.40 -5.22
N ALA A 48 -7.04 9.69 -5.07
CA ALA A 48 -7.23 10.44 -3.83
C ALA A 48 -8.72 10.76 -3.56
N TYR A 49 -9.52 11.03 -4.60
CA TYR A 49 -10.97 11.20 -4.45
C TYR A 49 -11.64 9.89 -3.97
N LEU A 50 -11.27 8.74 -4.55
CA LEU A 50 -11.78 7.44 -4.09
C LEU A 50 -11.40 7.16 -2.64
N LEU A 51 -10.17 7.48 -2.24
CA LEU A 51 -9.70 7.35 -0.87
C LEU A 51 -10.61 8.14 0.10
N ASN A 52 -10.87 9.41 -0.21
CA ASN A 52 -11.73 10.28 0.60
C ASN A 52 -13.17 9.77 0.67
N ASP A 53 -13.72 9.27 -0.45
CA ASP A 53 -15.04 8.66 -0.47
C ASP A 53 -15.09 7.43 0.47
N PHE A 54 -14.07 6.57 0.43
CA PHE A 54 -14.02 5.40 1.30
C PHE A 54 -13.80 5.77 2.76
N TYR A 55 -13.06 6.82 3.09
CA TYR A 55 -12.96 7.35 4.45
C TYR A 55 -14.33 7.80 4.99
N ALA A 56 -15.17 8.38 4.13
CA ALA A 56 -16.52 8.81 4.53
C ALA A 56 -17.52 7.66 4.67
N LEU A 57 -17.30 6.56 3.96
CA LEU A 57 -18.26 5.44 3.86
C LEU A 57 -17.90 4.24 4.74
N LEU A 58 -16.63 4.08 5.11
CA LEU A 58 -16.06 2.90 5.75
C LEU A 58 -15.10 3.30 6.88
N ASP A 59 -14.53 2.30 7.59
CA ASP A 59 -13.48 2.55 8.59
C ASP A 59 -12.19 3.00 7.91
N GLU A 60 -11.77 4.25 8.13
CA GLU A 60 -10.56 4.83 7.56
C GLU A 60 -9.29 4.04 7.86
N LYS A 61 -9.23 3.32 9.00
CA LYS A 61 -8.09 2.48 9.39
C LYS A 61 -7.84 1.29 8.46
N GLN A 62 -8.80 0.96 7.61
CA GLN A 62 -8.72 -0.14 6.65
C GLN A 62 -8.53 0.35 5.21
N VAL A 63 -8.36 1.65 5.01
CA VAL A 63 -8.24 2.27 3.68
C VAL A 63 -6.88 2.93 3.54
N TYR A 64 -6.13 2.55 2.52
CA TYR A 64 -4.74 2.94 2.32
C TYR A 64 -4.55 3.59 0.95
N PHE A 65 -3.74 4.63 0.89
CA PHE A 65 -3.26 5.20 -0.34
C PHE A 65 -1.91 4.59 -0.71
N PHE A 66 -1.75 4.18 -1.96
CA PHE A 66 -0.49 3.67 -2.48
C PHE A 66 -0.01 4.58 -3.61
N PRO A 67 0.76 5.64 -3.31
CA PRO A 67 1.29 6.58 -4.29
C PRO A 67 2.58 6.09 -4.95
N GLY A 68 3.08 6.81 -5.95
CA GLY A 68 4.46 6.69 -6.42
C GLY A 68 5.44 7.14 -5.35
N SER A 69 6.64 6.56 -5.34
CA SER A 69 7.69 6.85 -4.35
C SER A 69 8.52 8.09 -4.68
N TYR A 70 8.41 8.63 -5.90
CA TYR A 70 9.18 9.79 -6.36
C TYR A 70 8.29 10.97 -6.71
N LYS A 71 8.77 12.19 -6.39
CA LYS A 71 8.01 13.44 -6.64
C LYS A 71 7.83 13.78 -8.11
N ARG A 72 8.82 13.46 -8.96
CA ARG A 72 8.84 13.87 -10.38
C ARG A 72 9.21 12.73 -11.32
N SER A 73 10.32 12.04 -11.06
CA SER A 73 10.87 10.98 -11.90
C SER A 73 11.69 10.02 -11.05
N ILE A 74 11.69 8.75 -11.40
CA ILE A 74 12.54 7.73 -10.77
C ILE A 74 14.03 8.04 -10.97
N VAL A 75 14.39 8.66 -12.10
CA VAL A 75 15.81 8.94 -12.47
C VAL A 75 16.35 10.18 -11.75
N TYR A 76 15.53 11.24 -11.65
CA TYR A 76 15.97 12.54 -11.14
C TYR A 76 15.14 13.04 -9.95
N GLY A 77 14.16 12.24 -9.52
CA GLY A 77 13.27 12.62 -8.43
C GLY A 77 13.90 12.37 -7.07
N THR A 78 13.69 13.30 -6.16
CA THR A 78 13.86 13.02 -4.73
C THR A 78 12.72 12.15 -4.26
N GLU A 79 13.00 11.20 -3.38
CA GLU A 79 11.94 10.42 -2.71
C GLU A 79 10.92 11.36 -2.05
N ASP A 80 9.66 11.02 -2.22
CA ASP A 80 8.57 11.66 -1.48
C ASP A 80 8.44 10.96 -0.12
N ALA A 81 9.00 11.55 0.93
CA ALA A 81 8.98 10.95 2.26
C ALA A 81 7.56 10.54 2.71
N GLN A 82 6.55 11.37 2.40
CA GLN A 82 5.16 11.02 2.69
C GLN A 82 4.67 9.85 1.84
N GLY A 83 5.04 9.84 0.56
CA GLY A 83 4.73 8.74 -0.35
C GLY A 83 5.35 7.43 0.10
N VAL A 84 6.61 7.44 0.54
CA VAL A 84 7.30 6.26 1.10
C VAL A 84 6.54 5.70 2.31
N VAL A 85 6.12 6.55 3.25
CA VAL A 85 5.34 6.14 4.43
C VAL A 85 4.02 5.51 4.02
N GLN A 86 3.26 6.16 3.12
CA GLN A 86 1.97 5.65 2.66
C GLN A 86 2.11 4.30 1.94
N ARG A 87 3.13 4.15 1.08
CA ARG A 87 3.44 2.87 0.42
C ARG A 87 3.78 1.79 1.44
N THR A 88 4.68 2.08 2.37
CA THR A 88 5.10 1.12 3.39
C THR A 88 3.93 0.69 4.28
N ALA A 89 3.06 1.63 4.68
CA ALA A 89 1.84 1.33 5.43
C ALA A 89 0.89 0.42 4.64
N ALA A 90 0.68 0.68 3.35
CA ALA A 90 -0.15 -0.16 2.48
C ALA A 90 0.42 -1.57 2.32
N LEU A 91 1.73 -1.72 2.11
CA LEU A 91 2.40 -3.03 2.01
C LEU A 91 2.35 -3.79 3.35
N SER A 92 2.57 -3.11 4.47
CA SER A 92 2.42 -3.69 5.81
C SER A 92 1.00 -4.18 6.05
N ALA A 93 0.01 -3.38 5.66
CA ALA A 93 -1.39 -3.79 5.74
C ALA A 93 -1.67 -5.02 4.87
N LEU A 94 -1.19 -5.06 3.62
CA LEU A 94 -1.38 -6.20 2.71
C LEU A 94 -0.79 -7.50 3.26
N ARG A 95 0.30 -7.43 4.02
CA ARG A 95 0.95 -8.59 4.62
C ARG A 95 0.26 -9.10 5.89
N ARG A 96 -0.45 -8.24 6.60
CA ARG A 96 -1.13 -8.61 7.85
C ARG A 96 -2.26 -9.59 7.57
N GLU A 97 -2.36 -10.65 8.37
CA GLU A 97 -3.50 -11.55 8.35
C GLU A 97 -4.80 -10.80 8.66
N MET A 98 -5.88 -11.20 8.01
CA MET A 98 -7.21 -10.65 8.23
C MET A 98 -8.11 -11.68 8.89
N ALA A 99 -8.91 -11.24 9.86
CA ALA A 99 -9.98 -12.07 10.40
C ALA A 99 -11.13 -12.23 9.38
N ALA A 100 -11.94 -13.23 9.58
CA ALA A 100 -13.11 -13.47 8.71
C ALA A 100 -14.06 -12.26 8.74
N GLY A 101 -14.38 -11.73 7.58
CA GLY A 101 -15.25 -10.57 7.42
C GLY A 101 -14.54 -9.20 7.48
N GLU A 102 -13.26 -9.16 7.86
CA GLU A 102 -12.47 -7.94 7.73
C GLU A 102 -12.23 -7.60 6.25
N TYR A 103 -11.97 -6.33 5.99
CA TYR A 103 -11.59 -5.84 4.66
C TYR A 103 -10.40 -4.91 4.74
N ARG A 104 -9.74 -4.73 3.60
CA ARG A 104 -8.77 -3.65 3.37
C ARG A 104 -8.89 -3.13 1.95
N ILE A 105 -8.66 -1.84 1.80
CA ILE A 105 -8.77 -1.13 0.53
C ILE A 105 -7.45 -0.44 0.24
N ILE A 106 -6.93 -0.64 -0.96
CA ILE A 106 -5.76 0.07 -1.49
C ILE A 106 -6.21 0.92 -2.67
N CYS A 107 -6.03 2.23 -2.59
CA CYS A 107 -6.26 3.15 -3.71
C CYS A 107 -4.94 3.53 -4.36
N THR A 108 -4.81 3.30 -5.66
CA THR A 108 -3.58 3.56 -6.44
C THR A 108 -3.91 4.03 -7.85
N TYR A 109 -2.88 4.28 -8.67
CA TYR A 109 -2.97 4.80 -10.02
C TYR A 109 -1.80 4.27 -10.88
N PRO A 110 -1.82 4.44 -12.23
CA PRO A 110 -0.89 3.78 -13.14
C PRO A 110 0.59 4.02 -12.85
N GLU A 111 0.98 5.26 -12.50
CA GLU A 111 2.37 5.60 -12.23
C GLU A 111 2.89 4.89 -10.98
N ALA A 112 2.07 4.83 -9.92
CA ALA A 112 2.41 4.11 -8.69
C ALA A 112 2.42 2.59 -8.90
N LEU A 113 1.47 2.07 -9.69
CA LEU A 113 1.38 0.65 -10.05
C LEU A 113 2.58 0.20 -10.91
N ALA A 114 3.17 1.11 -11.69
CA ALA A 114 4.34 0.83 -12.51
C ALA A 114 5.59 0.54 -11.68
N GLU A 115 5.68 1.09 -10.47
CA GLU A 115 6.84 0.89 -9.60
C GLU A 115 6.80 -0.49 -8.94
N ARG A 116 7.92 -1.19 -8.96
CA ARG A 116 8.07 -2.45 -8.23
C ARG A 116 8.18 -2.21 -6.73
N VAL A 117 7.76 -3.20 -5.98
CA VAL A 117 7.84 -3.22 -4.51
C VAL A 117 8.73 -4.37 -4.05
N THR A 118 9.35 -4.22 -2.88
CA THR A 118 10.07 -5.30 -2.21
C THR A 118 9.13 -6.48 -1.99
N ASP A 119 9.58 -7.69 -2.26
CA ASP A 119 8.77 -8.90 -2.07
C ASP A 119 8.43 -9.15 -0.58
N PRO A 120 7.34 -9.92 -0.29
CA PRO A 120 6.88 -10.11 1.09
C PRO A 120 7.90 -10.79 2.02
N ASP A 121 8.75 -11.68 1.49
CA ASP A 121 9.74 -12.40 2.29
C ASP A 121 10.93 -11.50 2.62
N SER A 122 11.40 -10.70 1.67
CA SER A 122 12.40 -9.65 1.93
C SER A 122 11.87 -8.63 2.94
N MET A 123 10.65 -8.14 2.74
CA MET A 123 10.03 -7.23 3.71
C MET A 123 9.96 -7.84 5.12
N ARG A 124 9.68 -9.14 5.23
CA ARG A 124 9.62 -9.83 6.54
C ARG A 124 10.99 -9.90 7.20
N ARG A 125 12.05 -10.15 6.44
CA ARG A 125 13.43 -10.20 6.96
C ARG A 125 13.91 -8.85 7.49
N GLU A 126 13.54 -7.79 6.81
CA GLU A 126 13.93 -6.42 7.15
C GLU A 126 13.08 -5.78 8.26
N THR A 127 11.94 -6.39 8.61
CA THR A 127 11.05 -5.89 9.65
C THR A 127 11.51 -6.39 11.03
N VAL A 128 11.80 -5.46 11.93
CA VAL A 128 12.13 -5.78 13.32
C VAL A 128 10.85 -5.90 14.13
N ARG A 129 10.65 -7.05 14.78
CA ARG A 129 9.52 -7.28 15.69
C ARG A 129 9.99 -7.19 17.13
N VAL A 130 9.24 -6.49 17.95
CA VAL A 130 9.52 -6.35 19.37
C VAL A 130 8.23 -6.55 20.16
N LYS A 131 8.30 -7.39 21.20
CA LYS A 131 7.18 -7.69 22.10
C LYS A 131 7.52 -7.30 23.53
N VAL A 132 6.50 -7.01 24.30
CA VAL A 132 6.65 -6.85 25.77
C VAL A 132 7.13 -8.18 26.36
N GLY A 133 8.16 -8.11 27.18
CA GLY A 133 8.85 -9.26 27.76
C GLY A 133 10.00 -9.83 26.92
N ASP A 134 10.22 -9.33 25.70
CA ASP A 134 11.40 -9.74 24.91
C ASP A 134 12.68 -9.28 25.61
N ARG A 135 13.72 -10.12 25.54
CA ARG A 135 15.07 -9.76 25.93
C ARG A 135 15.87 -9.37 24.70
N LEU A 136 16.20 -8.11 24.64
CA LEU A 136 16.91 -7.52 23.52
C LEU A 136 17.92 -6.51 24.03
N ALA A 137 19.19 -6.71 23.70
CA ALA A 137 20.21 -5.71 24.04
C ALA A 137 19.93 -4.42 23.25
N ILE A 138 19.83 -3.29 23.96
CA ILE A 138 19.53 -1.98 23.32
C ILE A 138 20.55 -1.67 22.23
N GLY A 139 21.83 -2.02 22.42
CA GLY A 139 22.87 -1.83 21.41
C GLY A 139 22.64 -2.63 20.12
N GLU A 140 22.15 -3.87 20.23
CA GLU A 140 21.80 -4.68 19.06
C GLU A 140 20.62 -4.06 18.28
N LEU A 141 19.61 -3.53 18.99
CA LEU A 141 18.50 -2.82 18.35
C LEU A 141 18.98 -1.54 17.65
N GLU A 142 19.90 -0.79 18.25
CA GLU A 142 20.51 0.39 17.61
C GLU A 142 21.26 0.03 16.32
N GLU A 143 22.08 -1.03 16.35
CA GLU A 143 22.82 -1.50 15.17
C GLU A 143 21.87 -1.95 14.06
N LEU A 144 20.87 -2.77 14.37
CA LEU A 144 19.85 -3.22 13.42
C LEU A 144 19.12 -2.05 12.74
N LEU A 145 18.74 -1.03 13.51
CA LEU A 145 18.05 0.12 12.96
C LEU A 145 18.99 1.02 12.13
N ALA A 146 20.22 1.21 12.56
CA ALA A 146 21.22 1.96 11.80
C ALA A 146 21.51 1.28 10.45
N ASP A 147 21.71 -0.04 10.43
CA ASP A 147 21.90 -0.83 9.21
C ASP A 147 20.66 -0.78 8.28
N SER A 148 19.47 -0.67 8.87
CA SER A 148 18.19 -0.51 8.17
C SER A 148 17.92 0.94 7.73
N GLY A 149 18.89 1.85 7.87
CA GLY A 149 18.80 3.23 7.39
C GLY A 149 18.06 4.20 8.31
N PHE A 150 17.80 3.82 9.56
CA PHE A 150 17.27 4.75 10.55
C PHE A 150 18.36 5.70 11.06
N THR A 151 17.97 6.93 11.36
CA THR A 151 18.86 7.98 11.85
C THR A 151 18.66 8.20 13.35
N LYS A 152 19.76 8.20 14.12
CA LYS A 152 19.73 8.53 15.55
C LYS A 152 19.56 10.04 15.74
N VAL A 153 18.61 10.43 16.59
CA VAL A 153 18.28 11.83 16.91
C VAL A 153 18.06 11.99 18.42
N ASP A 154 18.06 13.23 18.92
CA ASP A 154 17.74 13.49 20.33
C ASP A 154 16.24 13.27 20.63
N PHE A 155 15.37 13.65 19.70
CA PHE A 155 13.92 13.46 19.75
C PHE A 155 13.39 13.03 18.38
N VAL A 156 12.46 12.09 18.40
CA VAL A 156 11.86 11.54 17.17
C VAL A 156 10.73 12.44 16.67
N TYR A 157 10.81 12.87 15.40
CA TYR A 157 9.81 13.71 14.75
C TYR A 157 9.30 13.15 13.42
N GLU A 158 10.10 12.34 12.74
CA GLU A 158 9.81 11.84 11.39
C GLU A 158 10.07 10.34 11.29
N PRO A 159 9.35 9.61 10.40
CA PRO A 159 9.64 8.22 10.10
C PRO A 159 11.11 7.99 9.71
N GLY A 160 11.67 6.89 10.18
CA GLY A 160 13.09 6.57 9.99
C GLY A 160 14.00 7.19 11.03
N GLN A 161 13.46 7.78 12.10
CA GLN A 161 14.24 8.28 13.22
C GLN A 161 14.09 7.38 14.46
N TYR A 162 15.16 7.30 15.27
CA TYR A 162 15.12 6.71 16.60
C TYR A 162 15.91 7.54 17.60
N SER A 163 15.58 7.39 18.87
CA SER A 163 16.23 8.09 19.99
C SER A 163 16.35 7.16 21.19
N LEU A 164 17.50 7.22 21.87
CA LEU A 164 17.77 6.48 23.11
C LEU A 164 18.07 7.46 24.24
N ARG A 165 17.29 7.39 25.30
CA ARG A 165 17.46 8.22 26.50
C ARG A 165 17.32 7.37 27.77
N GLY A 166 18.46 6.95 28.34
CA GLY A 166 18.45 5.98 29.41
C GLY A 166 17.86 4.64 29.02
N GLY A 167 16.78 4.20 29.65
CA GLY A 167 16.05 2.99 29.31
C GLY A 167 14.86 3.21 28.36
N ILE A 168 14.70 4.40 27.77
CA ILE A 168 13.61 4.74 26.87
C ILE A 168 14.13 4.75 25.44
N PHE A 169 13.56 3.90 24.60
CA PHE A 169 13.86 3.80 23.17
C PHE A 169 12.66 4.27 22.35
N ASP A 170 12.76 5.42 21.73
CA ASP A 170 11.73 5.95 20.83
C ASP A 170 12.11 5.64 19.38
N VAL A 171 11.16 5.16 18.57
CA VAL A 171 11.39 4.83 17.15
C VAL A 171 10.16 5.12 16.30
N PHE A 172 10.37 5.68 15.12
CA PHE A 172 9.30 5.97 14.17
C PHE A 172 9.44 5.08 12.93
N SER A 173 8.63 4.03 12.89
CA SER A 173 8.52 3.10 11.76
C SER A 173 7.98 3.81 10.52
N PHE A 174 8.44 3.40 9.31
CA PHE A 174 7.90 3.90 8.05
C PHE A 174 6.47 3.40 7.75
N SER A 175 5.96 2.41 8.48
CA SER A 175 4.60 1.88 8.30
C SER A 175 3.54 2.56 9.17
N GLU A 176 3.92 3.51 10.01
CA GLU A 176 3.05 4.04 11.05
C GLU A 176 2.91 5.58 10.96
N SER A 177 1.81 6.09 11.47
CA SER A 177 1.55 7.53 11.57
C SER A 177 2.03 8.15 12.88
N LYS A 178 2.38 7.31 13.87
CA LYS A 178 2.87 7.72 15.20
C LYS A 178 4.06 6.87 15.61
N PRO A 179 5.05 7.46 16.29
CA PRO A 179 6.20 6.72 16.79
C PRO A 179 5.84 5.81 17.96
N TYR A 180 6.70 4.82 18.18
CA TYR A 180 6.66 3.92 19.31
C TYR A 180 7.66 4.35 20.37
N ARG A 181 7.30 4.12 21.63
CA ARG A 181 8.16 4.22 22.80
C ARG A 181 8.23 2.86 23.47
N LEU A 182 9.43 2.31 23.53
CA LEU A 182 9.77 1.09 24.20
C LEU A 182 10.49 1.46 25.51
N ASP A 183 9.95 1.05 26.64
CA ASP A 183 10.62 1.20 27.93
C ASP A 183 11.36 -0.10 28.26
N PHE A 184 12.62 0.00 28.59
CA PHE A 184 13.48 -1.12 28.94
C PHE A 184 13.78 -1.13 30.43
N PHE A 185 13.69 -2.31 31.05
CA PHE A 185 14.27 -2.58 32.36
C PHE A 185 15.45 -3.53 32.19
N GLY A 186 16.67 -2.96 32.19
CA GLY A 186 17.85 -3.67 31.74
C GLY A 186 17.81 -4.00 30.28
N GLU A 187 17.77 -5.30 29.92
CA GLU A 187 17.60 -5.80 28.54
C GLU A 187 16.17 -6.27 28.23
N GLU A 188 15.26 -6.17 29.18
CA GLU A 188 13.88 -6.61 29.01
C GLU A 188 12.98 -5.45 28.59
N VAL A 189 12.14 -5.66 27.57
CA VAL A 189 11.13 -4.69 27.14
C VAL A 189 9.96 -4.73 28.13
N ASP A 190 9.88 -3.74 29.01
CA ASP A 190 8.86 -3.63 30.07
C ASP A 190 7.51 -3.16 29.51
N SER A 191 7.53 -2.18 28.62
CA SER A 191 6.30 -1.69 28.01
C SER A 191 6.54 -1.10 26.63
N ILE A 192 5.48 -1.15 25.79
CA ILE A 192 5.45 -0.55 24.45
C ILE A 192 4.24 0.36 24.36
N ARG A 193 4.44 1.59 23.85
CA ARG A 193 3.38 2.58 23.68
C ARG A 193 3.53 3.36 22.38
N ARG A 194 2.43 3.81 21.80
CA ARG A 194 2.46 4.93 20.85
C ARG A 194 2.50 6.24 21.59
N PHE A 195 3.07 7.27 21.00
CA PHE A 195 3.05 8.62 21.56
C PHE A 195 2.81 9.70 20.51
N GLU A 196 2.31 10.84 20.97
CA GLU A 196 2.10 12.01 20.11
C GLU A 196 3.39 12.84 20.01
N ILE A 197 3.80 13.16 18.77
CA ILE A 197 5.03 13.91 18.49
C ILE A 197 4.99 15.29 19.17
N SER A 198 3.88 16.01 19.04
CA SER A 198 3.74 17.39 19.49
C SER A 198 3.78 17.54 21.02
N SER A 199 3.17 16.60 21.74
CA SER A 199 3.07 16.64 23.20
C SER A 199 4.04 15.70 23.91
N GLN A 200 4.66 14.76 23.19
CA GLN A 200 5.48 13.65 23.72
C GLN A 200 4.72 12.76 24.72
N LEU A 201 3.40 12.87 24.79
CA LEU A 201 2.56 12.08 25.67
C LEU A 201 2.23 10.73 25.05
N SER A 202 2.28 9.69 25.88
CA SER A 202 1.89 8.34 25.48
C SER A 202 0.40 8.28 25.22
N ALA A 203 0.02 7.62 24.11
CA ALA A 203 -1.37 7.38 23.73
C ALA A 203 -1.78 5.94 24.08
N ASP A 204 -1.51 4.98 23.19
CA ASP A 204 -1.98 3.62 23.32
C ASP A 204 -0.89 2.69 23.85
N ARG A 205 -1.26 1.71 24.68
CA ARG A 205 -0.39 0.59 25.05
C ARG A 205 -0.51 -0.52 24.01
N LEU A 206 0.62 -1.13 23.68
CA LEU A 206 0.73 -2.22 22.71
C LEU A 206 1.45 -3.41 23.37
N ASN A 207 1.14 -4.62 22.91
CA ASN A 207 1.83 -5.83 23.35
C ASN A 207 3.01 -6.17 22.44
N GLU A 208 2.92 -5.79 21.16
CA GLU A 208 3.98 -5.97 20.17
C GLU A 208 3.94 -4.85 19.12
N VAL A 209 5.05 -4.63 18.44
CA VAL A 209 5.20 -3.69 17.34
C VAL A 209 6.06 -4.28 16.24
N GLU A 210 5.80 -3.80 15.01
CA GLU A 210 6.66 -4.02 13.85
C GLU A 210 7.33 -2.70 13.48
N ILE A 211 8.64 -2.67 13.47
CA ILE A 211 9.44 -1.53 13.01
C ILE A 211 9.86 -1.84 11.58
N VAL A 212 9.23 -1.19 10.63
CA VAL A 212 9.46 -1.39 9.20
C VAL A 212 10.33 -0.26 8.67
N PRO A 213 11.46 -0.55 8.01
CA PRO A 213 12.34 0.45 7.44
C PRO A 213 11.80 1.02 6.11
N ASN A 214 12.56 1.94 5.49
CA ASN A 214 12.30 2.38 4.13
C ASN A 214 12.55 1.24 3.14
N LEU A 215 11.48 0.61 2.68
CA LEU A 215 11.56 -0.56 1.79
C LEU A 215 12.11 -0.23 0.38
N ASN A 216 12.18 1.04 -0.01
CA ASN A 216 12.77 1.43 -1.29
C ASN A 216 14.31 1.33 -1.28
N SER A 217 14.94 1.35 -0.11
CA SER A 217 16.40 1.36 0.04
C SER A 217 17.04 -0.02 -0.03
N PHE A 218 16.26 -1.10 -0.02
CA PHE A 218 16.81 -2.47 0.02
C PHE A 218 17.06 -3.05 -1.35
N ALA A 219 18.23 -3.69 -1.48
CA ALA A 219 18.61 -4.51 -2.63
C ALA A 219 18.05 -5.93 -2.44
N GLY A 220 16.77 -6.12 -2.71
CA GLY A 220 16.10 -7.42 -2.67
C GLY A 220 15.32 -7.70 -3.94
N ASP A 221 14.72 -8.87 -4.01
CA ASP A 221 13.78 -9.18 -5.09
C ASP A 221 12.60 -8.20 -5.05
N ARG A 222 12.23 -7.73 -6.23
CA ARG A 222 11.14 -6.77 -6.40
C ARG A 222 10.07 -7.32 -7.33
N ILE A 223 8.83 -7.22 -6.92
CA ILE A 223 7.66 -7.71 -7.64
C ILE A 223 6.68 -6.58 -7.94
N SER A 224 5.63 -6.85 -8.70
CA SER A 224 4.53 -5.89 -8.89
C SER A 224 3.67 -5.78 -7.64
N LEU A 225 2.97 -4.64 -7.46
CA LEU A 225 1.97 -4.51 -6.42
C LEU A 225 0.85 -5.55 -6.55
N LEU A 226 0.49 -5.93 -7.78
CA LEU A 226 -0.55 -6.94 -8.03
C LEU A 226 -0.13 -8.32 -7.52
N ALA A 227 1.11 -8.72 -7.81
CA ALA A 227 1.67 -9.98 -7.30
C ALA A 227 1.82 -9.95 -5.77
N PHE A 228 2.19 -8.80 -5.19
CA PHE A 228 2.29 -8.62 -3.74
C PHE A 228 0.92 -8.73 -3.03
N ALA A 229 -0.13 -8.14 -3.60
CA ALA A 229 -1.48 -8.18 -3.04
C ALA A 229 -2.15 -9.55 -3.21
N GLY A 230 -1.71 -10.39 -4.15
CA GLY A 230 -2.15 -11.77 -4.33
C GLY A 230 -3.65 -11.91 -4.56
N GLU A 231 -4.32 -12.73 -3.73
CA GLU A 231 -5.75 -12.99 -3.82
C GLU A 231 -6.59 -11.78 -3.38
N ALA A 232 -6.58 -10.72 -4.19
CA ALA A 232 -7.39 -9.52 -4.00
C ALA A 232 -8.47 -9.42 -5.08
N THR A 233 -9.46 -8.56 -4.84
CA THR A 233 -10.41 -8.10 -5.85
C THR A 233 -9.91 -6.78 -6.43
N TYR A 234 -9.71 -6.74 -7.73
CA TYR A 234 -9.13 -5.60 -8.42
C TYR A 234 -10.20 -4.79 -9.14
N TRP A 235 -10.12 -3.46 -9.04
CA TRP A 235 -11.05 -2.50 -9.63
C TRP A 235 -10.27 -1.57 -10.54
N PHE A 236 -10.41 -1.71 -11.84
CA PHE A 236 -9.68 -0.90 -12.81
C PHE A 236 -10.59 0.09 -13.52
N PHE A 237 -10.17 1.33 -13.57
CA PHE A 237 -10.69 2.34 -14.48
C PHE A 237 -9.99 2.16 -15.83
N ASP A 238 -10.65 1.54 -16.81
CA ASP A 238 -10.10 1.22 -18.12
C ASP A 238 -8.72 0.50 -18.05
N PRO A 239 -8.68 -0.83 -17.92
CA PRO A 239 -7.43 -1.59 -17.82
C PRO A 239 -6.47 -1.33 -18.98
N ASP A 240 -7.01 -1.11 -20.20
CA ASP A 240 -6.19 -0.83 -21.38
C ASP A 240 -5.51 0.53 -21.28
N TYR A 241 -6.19 1.53 -20.70
CA TYR A 241 -5.59 2.82 -20.41
C TYR A 241 -4.46 2.68 -19.39
N VAL A 242 -4.69 1.98 -18.29
CA VAL A 242 -3.68 1.74 -17.25
C VAL A 242 -2.45 1.07 -17.85
N LEU A 243 -2.61 0.01 -18.64
CA LEU A 243 -1.52 -0.71 -19.28
C LEU A 243 -0.74 0.17 -20.28
N ARG A 244 -1.44 1.07 -21.02
CA ARG A 244 -0.77 2.06 -21.89
C ARG A 244 0.04 3.05 -21.08
N ARG A 245 -0.53 3.62 -20.01
CA ARG A 245 0.16 4.60 -19.15
C ARG A 245 1.43 4.01 -18.52
N VAL A 246 1.36 2.79 -17.98
CA VAL A 246 2.53 2.08 -17.44
C VAL A 246 3.62 1.91 -18.52
N ASN A 247 3.23 1.50 -19.74
CA ASN A 247 4.18 1.32 -20.83
C ASN A 247 4.80 2.64 -21.31
N ASP A 248 4.02 3.72 -21.32
CA ASP A 248 4.52 5.06 -21.71
C ASP A 248 5.47 5.62 -20.65
N LEU A 249 5.15 5.46 -19.36
CA LEU A 249 6.06 5.81 -18.28
C LEU A 249 7.39 5.05 -18.41
N ARG A 250 7.31 3.74 -18.61
CA ARG A 250 8.51 2.91 -18.77
C ARG A 250 9.37 3.36 -19.97
N ARG A 251 8.75 3.68 -21.12
CA ARG A 251 9.48 4.22 -22.29
C ARG A 251 10.14 5.56 -22.00
N LYS A 252 9.45 6.44 -21.28
CA LYS A 252 10.00 7.74 -20.86
C LYS A 252 11.23 7.54 -19.98
N VAL A 253 11.11 6.72 -18.93
CA VAL A 253 12.22 6.44 -17.99
C VAL A 253 13.40 5.80 -18.71
N LEU A 254 13.17 4.84 -19.63
CA LEU A 254 14.23 4.24 -20.46
C LEU A 254 15.01 5.27 -21.26
N GLY A 255 14.34 6.31 -21.77
CA GLY A 255 15.01 7.40 -22.50
C GLY A 255 15.83 8.34 -21.63
N GLU A 256 15.61 8.31 -20.31
CA GLU A 256 16.28 9.19 -19.34
C GLU A 256 17.36 8.45 -18.51
N MET A 257 17.38 7.11 -18.51
CA MET A 257 18.33 6.30 -17.73
C MET A 257 19.70 6.17 -18.41
N GLU A 258 20.76 6.26 -17.61
CA GLU A 258 22.13 5.96 -18.06
C GLU A 258 22.34 4.45 -18.24
N GLU A 259 21.73 3.62 -17.40
CA GLU A 259 21.80 2.16 -17.44
C GLU A 259 20.41 1.52 -17.72
N PRO A 260 20.02 1.40 -19.01
CA PRO A 260 18.69 0.87 -19.38
C PRO A 260 18.40 -0.54 -18.87
N ALA A 261 19.44 -1.35 -18.59
CA ALA A 261 19.29 -2.72 -18.09
C ALA A 261 18.65 -2.78 -16.70
N GLU A 262 18.75 -1.73 -15.91
CA GLU A 262 18.19 -1.67 -14.54
C GLU A 262 16.70 -1.35 -14.50
N ILE A 263 16.09 -0.99 -15.62
CA ILE A 263 14.67 -0.61 -15.62
C ILE A 263 13.76 -1.71 -15.06
N ASP A 264 14.10 -2.96 -15.28
CA ASP A 264 13.33 -4.11 -14.78
C ASP A 264 13.43 -4.30 -13.27
N THR A 265 14.42 -3.67 -12.61
CA THR A 265 14.51 -3.62 -11.14
C THR A 265 13.55 -2.61 -10.53
N HIS A 266 13.25 -1.54 -11.26
CA HIS A 266 12.46 -0.41 -10.76
C HIS A 266 11.01 -0.43 -11.25
N LEU A 267 10.79 -0.78 -12.52
CA LEU A 267 9.48 -0.70 -13.16
C LEU A 267 9.00 -2.05 -13.69
N VAL A 268 7.72 -2.30 -13.52
CA VAL A 268 7.05 -3.45 -14.14
C VAL A 268 6.88 -3.21 -15.64
N SER A 269 6.93 -4.28 -16.42
CA SER A 269 6.55 -4.23 -17.83
C SER A 269 5.05 -4.51 -18.01
N ARG A 270 4.49 -4.07 -19.14
CA ARG A 270 3.12 -4.45 -19.53
C ARG A 270 2.91 -5.97 -19.51
N LYS A 271 3.93 -6.74 -19.94
CA LYS A 271 3.88 -8.21 -19.95
C LYS A 271 3.70 -8.77 -18.53
N VAL A 272 4.45 -8.27 -17.57
CA VAL A 272 4.35 -8.70 -16.16
C VAL A 272 2.96 -8.39 -15.62
N LEU A 273 2.45 -7.16 -15.82
CA LEU A 273 1.09 -6.81 -15.35
C LEU A 273 0.02 -7.71 -15.97
N LEU A 274 0.10 -8.01 -17.26
CA LEU A 274 -0.85 -8.92 -17.92
C LEU A 274 -0.77 -10.35 -17.36
N GLN A 275 0.43 -10.83 -17.01
CA GLN A 275 0.62 -12.12 -16.35
C GLN A 275 0.00 -12.12 -14.96
N ASP A 276 0.24 -11.08 -14.17
CA ASP A 276 -0.29 -10.94 -12.82
C ASP A 276 -1.81 -10.81 -12.83
N MET A 277 -2.38 -10.06 -13.79
CA MET A 277 -3.83 -9.93 -13.96
C MET A 277 -4.51 -11.23 -14.42
N ALA A 278 -3.75 -12.16 -15.00
CA ALA A 278 -4.31 -13.41 -15.50
C ALA A 278 -4.86 -14.26 -14.34
N GLY A 279 -6.16 -14.41 -14.31
CA GLY A 279 -6.84 -15.21 -13.29
C GLY A 279 -7.30 -14.46 -12.05
N MET A 280 -7.08 -13.17 -11.97
CA MET A 280 -7.59 -12.33 -10.89
C MET A 280 -9.09 -12.08 -11.02
N ARG A 281 -9.74 -11.77 -9.88
CA ARG A 281 -11.10 -11.24 -9.89
C ARG A 281 -11.04 -9.76 -10.22
N LEU A 282 -11.68 -9.37 -11.32
CA LEU A 282 -11.55 -8.05 -11.89
C LEU A 282 -12.90 -7.35 -12.03
N PHE A 283 -13.01 -6.14 -11.52
CA PHE A 283 -14.06 -5.19 -11.84
C PHE A 283 -13.48 -4.14 -12.80
N GLU A 284 -14.07 -4.03 -13.98
CA GLU A 284 -13.70 -3.03 -14.97
C GLU A 284 -14.76 -1.93 -15.04
N LEU A 285 -14.32 -0.68 -14.91
CA LEU A 285 -15.16 0.49 -15.15
C LEU A 285 -14.90 1.00 -16.55
N ARG A 286 -15.95 1.12 -17.35
CA ARG A 286 -15.88 1.64 -18.73
C ARG A 286 -17.05 2.59 -19.01
N ASP A 287 -16.71 3.80 -19.46
CA ASP A 287 -17.70 4.82 -19.83
C ASP A 287 -18.30 4.64 -21.22
N SER A 288 -17.81 3.71 -22.04
CA SER A 288 -18.23 3.61 -23.44
C SER A 288 -18.53 2.19 -23.91
N LEU A 289 -19.30 2.13 -25.00
CA LEU A 289 -19.71 0.96 -25.79
C LEU A 289 -18.56 0.14 -26.41
N LYS A 290 -17.33 0.24 -25.90
CA LYS A 290 -16.20 -0.56 -26.37
C LYS A 290 -16.47 -2.04 -26.15
N GLU A 291 -15.93 -2.86 -27.04
CA GLU A 291 -16.16 -4.30 -27.14
C GLU A 291 -16.10 -5.00 -25.78
N ARG A 292 -17.08 -5.85 -25.56
CA ARG A 292 -17.27 -6.67 -24.38
C ARG A 292 -16.23 -7.79 -24.39
N PRO A 293 -15.44 -8.01 -23.34
CA PRO A 293 -14.69 -9.25 -23.18
C PRO A 293 -15.65 -10.46 -23.23
N ALA A 294 -15.29 -11.52 -23.94
CA ALA A 294 -16.18 -12.66 -24.22
C ALA A 294 -16.69 -13.37 -22.95
N ASP A 295 -15.97 -13.23 -21.85
CA ASP A 295 -16.20 -13.85 -20.53
C ASP A 295 -16.70 -12.89 -19.44
N ALA A 296 -16.98 -11.62 -19.79
CA ALA A 296 -17.38 -10.60 -18.82
C ALA A 296 -18.87 -10.69 -18.44
N THR A 297 -19.15 -10.67 -17.15
CA THR A 297 -20.49 -10.42 -16.61
C THR A 297 -20.76 -8.93 -16.54
N VAL A 298 -21.79 -8.46 -17.23
CA VAL A 298 -22.17 -7.03 -17.25
C VAL A 298 -23.12 -6.75 -16.09
N CYS A 299 -22.71 -5.85 -15.18
CA CYS A 299 -23.59 -5.28 -14.17
C CYS A 299 -24.01 -3.87 -14.61
N LEU A 300 -25.27 -3.70 -14.98
CA LEU A 300 -25.86 -2.40 -15.26
C LEU A 300 -26.55 -1.88 -14.01
N LEU A 301 -26.08 -0.76 -13.48
CA LEU A 301 -26.83 0.02 -12.51
C LEU A 301 -27.58 1.10 -13.30
N TYR A 302 -28.87 0.86 -13.51
CA TYR A 302 -29.77 1.87 -14.06
C TYR A 302 -30.00 2.95 -12.99
N THR A 303 -29.41 4.12 -13.17
CA THR A 303 -29.94 5.34 -12.61
C THR A 303 -30.86 5.92 -13.67
N SER A 304 -32.16 5.66 -13.59
CA SER A 304 -33.14 6.34 -14.41
C SER A 304 -33.06 7.84 -14.11
N PRO A 305 -32.80 8.71 -15.08
CA PRO A 305 -32.96 10.14 -14.85
C PRO A 305 -34.47 10.40 -14.63
N SER A 306 -34.81 10.93 -13.48
CA SER A 306 -36.12 11.52 -13.19
C SER A 306 -36.22 12.88 -13.82
#